data_69c9ca10a1e92c14b8aed86c03959c78
#
_entry.id   69c9ca10a1e92c14b8aed86c03959c78
#
_cell.length_a   1.000
_cell.length_b   1.000
_cell.length_c   1.000
_cell.angle_alpha   90.00
_cell.angle_beta   90.00
_cell.angle_gamma   90.00
#
_symmetry.space_group_name_H-M   'P 1'
#
loop_
_entity.id
_entity.type
_entity.pdbx_description
1 polymer ?
#
loop_
_entity_poly.entity_id
_entity_poly.type
_entity_poly.pdbx_seq_one_letter_code
_entity_poly.pdbx_strand_id
1 'polypeptide(L)'
;SQRYSMPDKKVKAALTDIGTEELAHLEMVATIIYQLTRDLSIEEIKASGFDKYYIDHTIGIWPQAAGGIPFNACEFQCKGDAITDLFEDMAAEQKARSTYDNILRLCKDHPDVYEPIKFLREREVVHFQRFGECLEAVKDTLDHKNFYAFNPSFDTKAPCLKNN
;
A
#
# COMPACT_ATOMS: atom_id res chain seq x y z
N SER A 1 -4.21 -10.31 -0.31
CA SER A 1 -3.49 -11.61 -0.30
C SER A 1 -2.98 -11.98 1.09
N GLN A 2 -2.38 -11.07 1.83
CA GLN A 2 -1.78 -11.27 3.17
C GLN A 2 -2.82 -11.69 4.21
N ARG A 3 -4.05 -11.18 4.14
CA ARG A 3 -5.10 -11.47 5.14
C ARG A 3 -5.38 -12.96 5.34
N TYR A 4 -5.17 -13.78 4.30
CA TYR A 4 -5.47 -15.22 4.36
C TYR A 4 -4.52 -16.00 5.27
N SER A 5 -3.30 -15.50 5.48
CA SER A 5 -2.27 -16.09 6.34
C SER A 5 -2.22 -15.48 7.75
N MET A 6 -2.96 -14.41 8.02
CA MET A 6 -2.96 -13.78 9.36
C MET A 6 -3.60 -14.70 10.40
N PRO A 7 -2.96 -14.90 11.56
CA PRO A 7 -3.43 -15.85 12.58
C PRO A 7 -4.66 -15.35 13.34
N ASP A 8 -4.78 -14.05 13.54
CA ASP A 8 -5.81 -13.42 14.39
C ASP A 8 -6.93 -12.79 13.57
N LYS A 9 -8.18 -12.89 14.05
CA LYS A 9 -9.36 -12.34 13.38
C LYS A 9 -9.38 -10.80 13.36
N LYS A 10 -8.83 -10.15 14.41
CA LYS A 10 -8.75 -8.68 14.45
C LYS A 10 -7.77 -8.16 13.43
N VAL A 11 -6.62 -8.84 13.31
CA VAL A 11 -5.62 -8.50 12.29
C VAL A 11 -6.18 -8.70 10.89
N LYS A 12 -6.90 -9.82 10.64
CA LYS A 12 -7.62 -10.02 9.36
C LYS A 12 -8.62 -8.92 9.05
N ALA A 13 -9.36 -8.48 10.05
CA ALA A 13 -10.34 -7.39 9.90
C ALA A 13 -9.63 -6.06 9.58
N ALA A 14 -8.54 -5.74 10.29
CA ALA A 14 -7.75 -4.53 10.04
C ALA A 14 -7.18 -4.51 8.62
N LEU A 15 -6.58 -5.60 8.14
CA LEU A 15 -6.07 -5.70 6.76
C LEU A 15 -7.19 -5.55 5.72
N THR A 16 -8.37 -6.11 5.99
CA THR A 16 -9.52 -5.97 5.09
C THR A 16 -10.00 -4.53 5.02
N ASP A 17 -10.08 -3.87 6.16
CA ASP A 17 -10.56 -2.50 6.27
C ASP A 17 -9.57 -1.52 5.60
N ILE A 18 -8.28 -1.60 5.94
CA ILE A 18 -7.24 -0.79 5.31
C ILE A 18 -7.18 -1.06 3.80
N GLY A 19 -7.16 -2.32 3.36
CA GLY A 19 -7.12 -2.65 1.94
C GLY A 19 -8.35 -2.14 1.17
N THR A 20 -9.52 -2.06 1.78
CA THR A 20 -10.71 -1.43 1.18
C THR A 20 -10.53 0.08 1.06
N GLU A 21 -9.95 0.73 2.08
CA GLU A 21 -9.65 2.16 2.05
C GLU A 21 -8.59 2.48 0.96
N GLU A 22 -7.57 1.63 0.78
CA GLU A 22 -6.57 1.79 -0.29
C GLU A 22 -7.17 1.75 -1.71
N LEU A 23 -8.22 0.96 -1.93
CA LEU A 23 -8.94 1.00 -3.20
C LEU A 23 -9.63 2.37 -3.42
N ALA A 24 -10.14 2.99 -2.36
CA ALA A 24 -10.68 4.35 -2.44
C ALA A 24 -9.57 5.39 -2.67
N HIS A 25 -8.39 5.23 -2.08
CA HIS A 25 -7.22 6.09 -2.33
C HIS A 25 -6.78 6.01 -3.80
N LEU A 26 -6.75 4.83 -4.38
CA LEU A 26 -6.49 4.63 -5.82
C LEU A 26 -7.51 5.39 -6.67
N GLU A 27 -8.80 5.32 -6.35
CA GLU A 27 -9.85 6.05 -7.04
C GLU A 27 -9.68 7.58 -6.91
N MET A 28 -9.33 8.08 -5.73
CA MET A 28 -9.05 9.50 -5.52
C MET A 28 -7.90 10.01 -6.40
N VAL A 29 -6.78 9.28 -6.44
CA VAL A 29 -5.63 9.64 -7.28
C VAL A 29 -6.02 9.59 -8.76
N ALA A 30 -6.72 8.56 -9.20
CA ALA A 30 -7.20 8.43 -10.57
C ALA A 30 -8.13 9.59 -10.96
N THR A 31 -9.01 10.00 -10.07
CA THR A 31 -9.91 11.14 -10.29
C THR A 31 -9.14 12.46 -10.42
N ILE A 32 -8.15 12.70 -9.58
CA ILE A 32 -7.28 13.89 -9.68
C ILE A 32 -6.58 13.92 -11.05
N ILE A 33 -5.98 12.80 -11.47
CA ILE A 33 -5.29 12.71 -12.77
C ILE A 33 -6.27 12.98 -13.92
N TYR A 34 -7.44 12.35 -13.89
CA TYR A 34 -8.49 12.57 -14.91
C TYR A 34 -8.90 14.04 -15.00
N GLN A 35 -9.17 14.69 -13.87
CA GLN A 35 -9.58 16.10 -13.83
C GLN A 35 -8.48 17.05 -14.36
N LEU A 36 -7.22 16.74 -14.08
CA LEU A 36 -6.07 17.52 -14.56
C LEU A 36 -5.78 17.36 -16.04
N THR A 37 -6.19 16.24 -16.64
CA THR A 37 -5.73 15.89 -17.99
C THR A 37 -6.83 15.86 -19.05
N ARG A 38 -8.10 15.78 -18.67
CA ARG A 38 -9.22 15.59 -19.59
C ARG A 38 -9.41 16.70 -20.63
N ASP A 39 -9.06 17.95 -20.28
CA ASP A 39 -9.30 19.13 -21.13
C ASP A 39 -7.98 19.72 -21.69
N LEU A 40 -6.85 18.99 -21.61
CA LEU A 40 -5.58 19.44 -22.14
C LEU A 40 -5.60 19.50 -23.67
N SER A 41 -5.08 20.59 -24.22
CA SER A 41 -4.77 20.71 -25.65
C SER A 41 -3.59 19.81 -26.04
N ILE A 42 -3.44 19.51 -27.33
CA ILE A 42 -2.30 18.74 -27.84
C ILE A 42 -0.97 19.41 -27.51
N GLU A 43 -0.92 20.72 -27.55
CA GLU A 43 0.25 21.53 -27.21
C GLU A 43 0.63 21.36 -25.74
N GLU A 44 -0.35 21.43 -24.83
CA GLU A 44 -0.15 21.23 -23.39
C GLU A 44 0.30 19.79 -23.07
N ILE A 45 -0.32 18.79 -23.69
CA ILE A 45 0.06 17.38 -23.56
C ILE A 45 1.54 17.20 -23.92
N LYS A 46 1.98 17.75 -25.06
CA LYS A 46 3.38 17.67 -25.51
C LYS A 46 4.33 18.43 -24.57
N ALA A 47 3.93 19.63 -24.16
CA ALA A 47 4.74 20.47 -23.29
C ALA A 47 4.94 19.88 -21.89
N SER A 48 3.94 19.16 -21.36
CA SER A 48 3.99 18.49 -20.06
C SER A 48 4.78 17.17 -20.07
N GLY A 49 5.08 16.61 -21.23
CA GLY A 49 5.65 15.27 -21.38
C GLY A 49 4.65 14.13 -21.13
N PHE A 50 3.36 14.45 -21.05
CA PHE A 50 2.29 13.47 -20.85
C PHE A 50 1.92 12.70 -22.12
N ASP A 51 2.43 13.11 -23.29
CA ASP A 51 2.16 12.52 -24.59
C ASP A 51 2.38 11.00 -24.64
N LYS A 52 3.39 10.48 -23.94
CA LYS A 52 3.69 9.05 -23.88
C LYS A 52 2.54 8.23 -23.30
N TYR A 53 1.88 8.75 -22.27
CA TYR A 53 0.73 8.10 -21.64
C TYR A 53 -0.55 8.33 -22.42
N TYR A 54 -0.69 9.52 -23.01
CA TYR A 54 -1.86 9.89 -23.80
C TYR A 54 -2.00 9.06 -25.07
N ILE A 55 -0.92 8.69 -25.73
CA ILE A 55 -0.94 7.86 -26.97
C ILE A 55 -1.66 6.53 -26.74
N ASP A 56 -1.39 5.87 -25.60
CA ASP A 56 -1.95 4.56 -25.33
C ASP A 56 -3.38 4.62 -24.76
N HIS A 57 -3.65 5.62 -23.90
CA HIS A 57 -4.85 5.62 -23.06
C HIS A 57 -5.76 6.81 -23.28
N THR A 58 -5.33 7.81 -24.07
CA THR A 58 -6.02 9.09 -24.23
C THR A 58 -6.38 9.72 -22.87
N ILE A 59 -7.65 9.84 -22.50
CA ILE A 59 -8.12 10.29 -21.19
C ILE A 59 -8.41 9.13 -20.23
N GLY A 60 -8.14 7.89 -20.63
CA GLY A 60 -8.30 6.71 -19.77
C GLY A 60 -7.23 6.71 -18.67
N ILE A 61 -7.63 6.45 -17.42
CA ILE A 61 -6.71 6.36 -16.30
C ILE A 61 -6.29 4.91 -16.10
N TRP A 62 -4.99 4.69 -16.01
CA TRP A 62 -4.37 3.38 -15.94
C TRP A 62 -3.43 3.26 -14.74
N PRO A 63 -3.55 2.20 -13.89
CA PRO A 63 -2.64 1.99 -12.76
C PRO A 63 -1.25 1.59 -13.23
N GLN A 64 -0.27 2.48 -13.04
CA GLN A 64 1.13 2.19 -13.31
C GLN A 64 2.07 3.08 -12.48
N ALA A 65 3.32 2.68 -12.32
CA ALA A 65 4.34 3.52 -11.71
C ALA A 65 4.70 4.71 -12.62
N ALA A 66 5.16 5.82 -12.03
CA ALA A 66 5.58 7.01 -12.76
C ALA A 66 6.66 6.74 -13.83
N GLY A 67 7.50 5.71 -13.64
CA GLY A 67 8.48 5.23 -14.60
C GLY A 67 7.91 4.43 -15.77
N GLY A 68 6.59 4.27 -15.86
CA GLY A 68 5.90 3.53 -16.92
C GLY A 68 5.79 2.03 -16.70
N ILE A 69 6.14 1.52 -15.52
CA ILE A 69 5.97 0.10 -15.16
C ILE A 69 4.49 -0.14 -14.86
N PRO A 70 3.81 -1.02 -15.63
CA PRO A 70 2.40 -1.31 -15.41
C PRO A 70 2.18 -2.04 -14.09
N PHE A 71 0.94 -1.99 -13.59
CA PHE A 71 0.53 -2.82 -12.47
C PHE A 71 0.80 -4.30 -12.75
N ASN A 72 1.49 -4.96 -11.82
CA ASN A 72 1.87 -6.36 -11.95
C ASN A 72 1.62 -7.12 -10.63
N ALA A 73 0.66 -8.03 -10.65
CA ALA A 73 0.32 -8.85 -9.48
C ALA A 73 1.48 -9.75 -9.00
N CYS A 74 2.47 -10.06 -9.85
CA CYS A 74 3.65 -10.83 -9.46
C CYS A 74 4.56 -10.09 -8.47
N GLU A 75 4.40 -8.78 -8.35
CA GLU A 75 5.18 -7.95 -7.42
C GLU A 75 4.50 -7.77 -6.05
N PHE A 76 3.40 -8.44 -5.79
CA PHE A 76 2.73 -8.37 -4.50
C PHE A 76 3.64 -8.84 -3.38
N GLN A 77 3.80 -7.99 -2.38
CA GLN A 77 4.57 -8.29 -1.18
C GLN A 77 3.71 -9.11 -0.20
N CYS A 78 3.66 -10.41 -0.43
CA CYS A 78 2.95 -11.36 0.40
C CYS A 78 3.77 -12.65 0.54
N LYS A 79 4.33 -12.88 1.72
CA LYS A 79 5.13 -14.05 2.03
C LYS A 79 4.33 -15.15 2.75
N GLY A 80 3.16 -14.81 3.30
CA GLY A 80 2.39 -15.71 4.14
C GLY A 80 2.93 -15.84 5.56
N ASP A 81 3.88 -14.98 5.92
CA ASP A 81 4.44 -14.82 7.26
C ASP A 81 3.93 -13.52 7.86
N ALA A 82 3.17 -13.60 8.95
CA ALA A 82 2.45 -12.46 9.49
C ALA A 82 3.37 -11.31 9.94
N ILE A 83 4.54 -11.63 10.49
CA ILE A 83 5.51 -10.62 10.93
C ILE A 83 6.14 -9.94 9.72
N THR A 84 6.61 -10.71 8.76
CA THR A 84 7.23 -10.19 7.53
C THR A 84 6.25 -9.30 6.75
N ASP A 85 5.03 -9.77 6.57
CA ASP A 85 4.00 -9.09 5.79
C ASP A 85 3.58 -7.77 6.47
N LEU A 86 3.43 -7.74 7.79
CA LEU A 86 3.11 -6.51 8.52
C LEU A 86 4.26 -5.49 8.55
N PHE A 87 5.51 -5.92 8.57
CA PHE A 87 6.65 -5.00 8.40
C PHE A 87 6.68 -4.39 7.01
N GLU A 88 6.37 -5.17 5.97
CA GLU A 88 6.28 -4.65 4.59
C GLU A 88 5.13 -3.66 4.45
N ASP A 89 3.96 -3.94 5.05
CA ASP A 89 2.84 -3.00 5.07
C ASP A 89 3.23 -1.68 5.72
N MET A 90 3.85 -1.71 6.91
CA MET A 90 4.35 -0.50 7.57
C MET A 90 5.38 0.26 6.71
N ALA A 91 6.26 -0.45 6.03
CA ALA A 91 7.23 0.16 5.13
C ALA A 91 6.55 0.77 3.89
N ALA A 92 5.51 0.12 3.36
CA ALA A 92 4.71 0.63 2.24
C ALA A 92 4.02 1.95 2.61
N GLU A 93 3.38 2.03 3.77
CA GLU A 93 2.74 3.25 4.27
C GLU A 93 3.74 4.42 4.41
N GLN A 94 4.94 4.15 4.91
CA GLN A 94 5.97 5.18 5.00
C GLN A 94 6.51 5.62 3.63
N LYS A 95 6.62 4.72 2.67
CA LYS A 95 6.98 5.05 1.28
C LYS A 95 5.91 5.94 0.65
N ALA A 96 4.63 5.58 0.78
CA ALA A 96 3.49 6.36 0.29
C ALA A 96 3.43 7.74 0.93
N ARG A 97 3.52 7.83 2.26
CA ARG A 97 3.57 9.10 2.99
C ARG A 97 4.69 10.01 2.47
N SER A 98 5.89 9.46 2.29
CA SER A 98 7.03 10.23 1.77
C SER A 98 6.80 10.72 0.33
N THR A 99 6.16 9.89 -0.49
CA THR A 99 5.77 10.27 -1.86
C THR A 99 4.76 11.42 -1.84
N TYR A 100 3.72 11.33 -1.00
CA TYR A 100 2.75 12.42 -0.85
C TYR A 100 3.40 13.71 -0.32
N ASP A 101 4.34 13.64 0.64
CA ASP A 101 5.10 14.81 1.08
C ASP A 101 5.85 15.49 -0.08
N ASN A 102 6.40 14.72 -1.03
CA ASN A 102 7.05 15.27 -2.21
C ASN A 102 6.05 15.91 -3.19
N ILE A 103 4.90 15.27 -3.43
CA ILE A 103 3.84 15.83 -4.28
C ILE A 103 3.32 17.16 -3.69
N LEU A 104 3.06 17.21 -2.38
CA LEU A 104 2.59 18.42 -1.70
C LEU A 104 3.53 19.61 -1.84
N ARG A 105 4.85 19.39 -1.95
CA ARG A 105 5.82 20.46 -2.23
C ARG A 105 5.65 21.06 -3.62
N LEU A 106 5.19 20.26 -4.60
CA LEU A 106 5.03 20.67 -5.99
C LEU A 106 3.68 21.35 -6.25
N CYS A 107 2.64 21.01 -5.49
CA CYS A 107 1.27 21.46 -5.77
C CYS A 107 0.71 22.48 -4.77
N LYS A 108 1.57 23.20 -4.06
CA LYS A 108 1.17 24.19 -3.03
C LYS A 108 0.17 25.25 -3.51
N ASP A 109 0.28 25.65 -4.77
CA ASP A 109 -0.55 26.69 -5.39
C ASP A 109 -1.79 26.10 -6.10
N HIS A 110 -2.04 24.79 -5.95
CA HIS A 110 -3.14 24.07 -6.57
C HIS A 110 -4.01 23.39 -5.51
N PRO A 111 -4.93 24.12 -4.86
CA PRO A 111 -5.71 23.59 -3.73
C PRO A 111 -6.53 22.36 -4.07
N ASP A 112 -7.04 22.25 -5.30
CA ASP A 112 -7.84 21.12 -5.78
C ASP A 112 -7.02 19.80 -5.84
N VAL A 113 -5.69 19.90 -5.90
CA VAL A 113 -4.77 18.77 -5.81
C VAL A 113 -4.20 18.65 -4.40
N TYR A 114 -3.81 19.78 -3.83
CA TYR A 114 -3.13 19.83 -2.53
C TYR A 114 -3.97 19.23 -1.39
N GLU A 115 -5.23 19.62 -1.26
CA GLU A 115 -6.06 19.18 -0.13
C GLU A 115 -6.38 17.67 -0.19
N PRO A 116 -6.78 17.08 -1.33
CA PRO A 116 -6.95 15.63 -1.40
C PRO A 116 -5.65 14.86 -1.13
N ILE A 117 -4.52 15.29 -1.68
CA ILE A 117 -3.23 14.63 -1.43
C ILE A 117 -2.80 14.76 0.04
N LYS A 118 -3.07 15.89 0.68
CA LYS A 118 -2.84 16.07 2.11
C LYS A 118 -3.70 15.11 2.95
N PHE A 119 -4.95 14.93 2.59
CA PHE A 119 -5.82 13.94 3.22
C PHE A 119 -5.23 12.52 3.09
N LEU A 120 -4.85 12.09 1.90
CA LEU A 120 -4.23 10.80 1.67
C LEU A 120 -2.97 10.63 2.53
N ARG A 121 -2.10 11.63 2.52
CA ARG A 121 -0.89 11.64 3.34
C ARG A 121 -1.17 11.43 4.84
N GLU A 122 -2.24 12.00 5.37
CA GLU A 122 -2.65 11.83 6.76
C GLU A 122 -3.19 10.41 7.01
N ARG A 123 -3.85 9.80 6.03
CA ARG A 123 -4.32 8.41 6.12
C ARG A 123 -3.18 7.40 6.20
N GLU A 124 -2.10 7.60 5.45
CA GLU A 124 -0.90 6.74 5.52
C GLU A 124 -0.31 6.68 6.95
N VAL A 125 -0.36 7.79 7.70
CA VAL A 125 0.08 7.80 9.10
C VAL A 125 -0.83 6.95 9.97
N VAL A 126 -2.14 7.00 9.75
CA VAL A 126 -3.12 6.18 10.48
C VAL A 126 -2.97 4.71 10.15
N HIS A 127 -2.79 4.37 8.87
CA HIS A 127 -2.56 3.00 8.42
C HIS A 127 -1.27 2.41 9.01
N PHE A 128 -0.17 3.17 8.96
CA PHE A 128 1.08 2.80 9.60
C PHE A 128 0.89 2.45 11.09
N GLN A 129 0.17 3.29 11.83
CA GLN A 129 -0.13 3.03 13.24
C GLN A 129 -0.96 1.76 13.41
N ARG A 130 -2.01 1.58 12.62
CA ARG A 130 -2.89 0.40 12.67
C ARG A 130 -2.13 -0.90 12.35
N PHE A 131 -1.25 -0.88 11.35
CA PHE A 131 -0.38 -2.03 11.05
C PHE A 131 0.62 -2.30 12.19
N GLY A 132 1.14 -1.26 12.85
CA GLY A 132 1.96 -1.40 14.04
C GLY A 132 1.22 -2.06 15.20
N GLU A 133 -0.03 -1.68 15.46
CA GLU A 133 -0.90 -2.32 16.46
C GLU A 133 -1.19 -3.80 16.10
N CYS A 134 -1.40 -4.09 14.83
CA CYS A 134 -1.54 -5.46 14.34
C CYS A 134 -0.26 -6.28 14.56
N LEU A 135 0.90 -5.70 14.30
CA LEU A 135 2.20 -6.34 14.52
C LEU A 135 2.39 -6.69 16.00
N GLU A 136 2.10 -5.78 16.92
CA GLU A 136 2.18 -6.07 18.36
C GLU A 136 1.19 -7.18 18.76
N ALA A 137 -0.06 -7.15 18.28
CA ALA A 137 -1.03 -8.20 18.55
C ALA A 137 -0.58 -9.58 18.05
N VAL A 138 0.07 -9.64 16.89
CA VAL A 138 0.66 -10.90 16.37
C VAL A 138 1.82 -11.34 17.27
N LYS A 139 2.74 -10.45 17.62
CA LYS A 139 3.89 -10.74 18.49
C LYS A 139 3.46 -11.28 19.85
N ASP A 140 2.39 -10.75 20.43
CA ASP A 140 1.85 -11.21 21.71
C ASP A 140 1.34 -12.66 21.68
N THR A 141 1.00 -13.16 20.48
CA THR A 141 0.56 -14.56 20.29
C THR A 141 1.70 -15.53 20.03
N LEU A 142 2.94 -15.02 19.85
CA LEU A 142 4.11 -15.80 19.48
C LEU A 142 5.02 -16.05 20.69
N ASP A 143 5.88 -17.06 20.57
CA ASP A 143 7.01 -17.19 21.49
C ASP A 143 8.03 -16.08 21.20
N HIS A 144 8.10 -15.09 22.08
CA HIS A 144 8.99 -13.93 21.95
C HIS A 144 10.47 -14.26 21.74
N LYS A 145 10.91 -15.47 22.06
CA LYS A 145 12.30 -15.90 21.87
C LYS A 145 12.68 -16.06 20.39
N ASN A 146 11.69 -16.29 19.53
CA ASN A 146 11.91 -16.67 18.13
C ASN A 146 11.35 -15.64 17.14
N PHE A 147 11.03 -14.46 17.61
CA PHE A 147 10.35 -13.47 16.80
C PHE A 147 11.16 -12.97 15.57
N TYR A 148 12.48 -13.14 15.53
CA TYR A 148 13.32 -12.80 14.38
C TYR A 148 13.45 -13.91 13.34
N ALA A 149 13.24 -15.16 13.75
CA ALA A 149 13.38 -16.33 12.88
C ALA A 149 12.01 -16.97 12.66
N PHE A 150 11.03 -16.14 12.41
CA PHE A 150 9.65 -16.53 12.52
C PHE A 150 9.13 -17.37 11.34
N ASN A 151 8.92 -18.63 11.58
CA ASN A 151 7.93 -19.45 10.89
C ASN A 151 7.32 -20.38 11.93
N PRO A 152 6.04 -20.25 12.31
CA PRO A 152 5.44 -21.04 13.39
C PRO A 152 5.53 -22.54 13.16
N SER A 153 5.56 -22.99 11.91
CA SER A 153 5.67 -24.41 11.58
C SER A 153 7.07 -25.00 11.89
N PHE A 154 8.09 -24.17 11.96
CA PHE A 154 9.43 -24.57 12.35
C PHE A 154 9.70 -24.40 13.84
N ASP A 155 9.02 -23.46 14.49
CA ASP A 155 9.23 -23.11 15.89
C ASP A 155 8.35 -23.93 16.86
N THR A 156 7.33 -24.62 16.37
CA THR A 156 6.59 -25.57 17.17
C THR A 156 7.45 -26.82 17.41
N LYS A 157 7.73 -27.13 18.68
CA LYS A 157 8.30 -28.45 19.03
C LYS A 157 7.38 -29.52 18.42
N ALA A 158 7.91 -30.32 17.52
CA ALA A 158 7.20 -31.50 17.03
C ALA A 158 6.63 -32.24 18.24
N PRO A 159 5.34 -32.61 18.25
CA PRO A 159 4.81 -33.41 19.33
C PRO A 159 5.70 -34.65 19.44
N CYS A 160 6.28 -34.87 20.60
CA CYS A 160 7.01 -36.10 20.86
C CYS A 160 6.06 -37.25 20.49
N LEU A 161 6.37 -37.92 19.39
CA LEU A 161 5.73 -39.22 19.10
C LEU A 161 6.03 -40.12 20.30
N LYS A 162 5.05 -40.26 21.19
CA LYS A 162 5.12 -41.30 22.21
C LYS A 162 5.17 -42.59 21.43
N ASN A 163 6.34 -43.17 21.37
CA ASN A 163 6.49 -44.59 20.91
C ASN A 163 5.67 -45.43 21.90
N ASN A 164 4.55 -45.96 21.42
CA ASN A 164 3.83 -47.05 22.06
C ASN A 164 4.49 -48.36 21.68
#